data_88c677574f6197accc2fd8f4ab938157
#
_entry.id   88c677574f6197accc2fd8f4ab938157
#
_cell.length_a   1.000
_cell.length_b   1.000
_cell.length_c   1.000
_cell.angle_alpha   90.00
_cell.angle_beta   90.00
_cell.angle_gamma   90.00
#
_symmetry.space_group_name_H-M   'P 1'
#
loop_
_entity.id
_entity.type
_entity.pdbx_description
1 polymer ?
#
loop_
_entity_poly.entity_id
_entity_poly.type
_entity_poly.pdbx_seq_one_letter_code
_entity_poly.pdbx_strand_id
1 'polypeptide(L)'
;MKAKIECVLVVMILLISQSLRAQDAQFYQAYASPLTLNPSMAGLIDGNYRLSGVYRDQWRSLVDKPFTTFSLTGDGRFALKSKERSNKDYVGVGIAFISDKVGLISYSTNQLGLSAAFHKSLDQALNQYLSFGVQAAVNQRNINYENLNFQDEFNGIDGYTDASGEILPVNNFGFVDFSMGLHYSITPFKGLEVFTGGSLYHIGSPRITFFRNTSTTVGVFEINENLFRKIQVHGGFSLTAANGWSLIPRAVYVKQGPHEQLMVGSNFKRELANQESSSFIIGGGIRLVNDLDALSLESAILSLGLDLSGKVIGFSYEFGIKGIQNGFRNQGIFELSFTYTGEYENENFFCPRF
;
A
#
# COMPACT_ATOMS: atom_id res chain seq x y z
N MET A 1 -20.18 9.11 47.26
CA MET A 1 -19.60 9.90 46.16
C MET A 1 -18.38 9.20 45.53
N LYS A 2 -17.40 8.67 46.28
CA LYS A 2 -16.23 7.97 45.73
C LYS A 2 -16.56 6.80 44.81
N ALA A 3 -17.44 5.88 45.22
CA ALA A 3 -17.85 4.73 44.40
C ALA A 3 -18.50 5.08 43.05
N LYS A 4 -19.20 6.23 42.95
CA LYS A 4 -19.75 6.69 41.66
C LYS A 4 -18.68 7.26 40.76
N ILE A 5 -17.65 7.88 41.30
CA ILE A 5 -16.49 8.41 40.54
C ILE A 5 -15.64 7.26 40.01
N GLU A 6 -15.40 6.24 40.83
CA GLU A 6 -14.67 5.04 40.43
C GLU A 6 -15.42 4.26 39.31
N CYS A 7 -16.74 4.14 39.41
CA CYS A 7 -17.57 3.51 38.38
C CYS A 7 -17.56 4.30 37.07
N VAL A 8 -17.60 5.64 37.13
CA VAL A 8 -17.48 6.51 35.94
C VAL A 8 -16.08 6.42 35.32
N LEU A 9 -15.03 6.35 36.13
CA LEU A 9 -13.65 6.18 35.67
C LEU A 9 -13.44 4.83 34.98
N VAL A 10 -13.96 3.74 35.54
CA VAL A 10 -13.93 2.40 34.94
C VAL A 10 -14.71 2.35 33.64
N VAL A 11 -15.90 2.95 33.57
CA VAL A 11 -16.69 3.07 32.34
C VAL A 11 -15.96 3.94 31.30
N MET A 12 -15.30 5.00 31.72
CA MET A 12 -14.51 5.85 30.83
C MET A 12 -13.27 5.11 30.28
N ILE A 13 -12.60 4.31 31.10
CA ILE A 13 -11.48 3.45 30.67
C ILE A 13 -11.96 2.37 29.71
N LEU A 14 -13.11 1.76 29.94
CA LEU A 14 -13.73 0.76 29.05
C LEU A 14 -14.18 1.37 27.71
N LEU A 15 -14.54 2.65 27.68
CA LEU A 15 -14.89 3.36 26.43
C LEU A 15 -13.65 3.80 25.62
N ILE A 16 -12.49 3.87 26.26
CA ILE A 16 -11.22 4.23 25.61
C ILE A 16 -10.50 3.01 25.00
N SER A 17 -10.92 1.78 25.33
CA SER A 17 -10.39 0.56 24.73
C SER A 17 -10.87 0.40 23.26
N GLN A 18 -10.57 1.41 22.44
CA GLN A 18 -10.61 1.28 20.99
C GLN A 18 -9.54 0.25 20.61
N SER A 19 -9.95 -0.86 20.03
CA SER A 19 -9.04 -1.87 19.54
C SER A 19 -8.07 -1.22 18.55
N LEU A 20 -6.82 -1.02 18.95
CA LEU A 20 -5.72 -0.63 18.08
C LEU A 20 -5.50 -1.77 17.10
N ARG A 21 -6.15 -1.71 15.93
CA ARG A 21 -6.03 -2.74 14.91
C ARG A 21 -5.05 -2.27 13.85
N ALA A 22 -4.09 -3.14 13.54
CA ALA A 22 -3.07 -2.87 12.53
C ALA A 22 -3.72 -2.65 11.16
N GLN A 23 -3.32 -1.56 10.51
CA GLN A 23 -3.70 -1.20 9.15
C GLN A 23 -2.57 -1.59 8.20
N ASP A 24 -2.91 -1.87 6.95
CA ASP A 24 -1.90 -2.07 5.92
C ASP A 24 -1.23 -0.74 5.57
N ALA A 25 0.06 -0.80 5.27
CA ALA A 25 0.80 0.36 4.80
C ALA A 25 0.25 0.89 3.47
N GLN A 26 0.20 2.22 3.34
CA GLN A 26 -0.28 2.92 2.14
C GLN A 26 0.80 3.86 1.62
N PHE A 27 1.04 3.83 0.31
CA PHE A 27 1.99 4.70 -0.36
C PHE A 27 1.27 5.90 -1.00
N TYR A 28 1.86 7.09 -0.91
CA TYR A 28 1.44 8.22 -1.74
C TYR A 28 1.77 7.96 -3.21
N GLN A 29 2.96 7.41 -3.46
CA GLN A 29 3.40 7.00 -4.80
C GLN A 29 2.84 5.62 -5.19
N ALA A 30 1.52 5.38 -4.94
CA ALA A 30 0.87 4.10 -5.24
C ALA A 30 0.99 3.69 -6.73
N TYR A 31 1.18 4.64 -7.64
CA TYR A 31 1.45 4.38 -9.06
C TYR A 31 2.79 3.68 -9.31
N ALA A 32 3.75 3.82 -8.39
CA ALA A 32 5.02 3.09 -8.44
C ALA A 32 4.93 1.69 -7.80
N SER A 33 3.79 1.32 -7.19
CA SER A 33 3.53 -0.03 -6.68
C SER A 33 2.08 -0.45 -6.98
N PRO A 34 1.70 -0.54 -8.26
CA PRO A 34 0.29 -0.68 -8.67
C PRO A 34 -0.35 -1.98 -8.21
N LEU A 35 0.40 -3.07 -8.04
CA LEU A 35 -0.13 -4.35 -7.55
C LEU A 35 -0.56 -4.30 -6.08
N THR A 36 -0.08 -3.32 -5.32
CA THR A 36 -0.52 -3.07 -3.94
C THR A 36 -1.78 -2.21 -3.88
N LEU A 37 -2.07 -1.47 -4.96
CA LEU A 37 -3.27 -0.66 -5.10
C LEU A 37 -4.43 -1.48 -5.66
N ASN A 38 -4.19 -2.27 -6.70
CA ASN A 38 -5.24 -3.05 -7.36
C ASN A 38 -4.64 -4.24 -8.14
N PRO A 39 -5.01 -5.50 -7.82
CA PRO A 39 -4.52 -6.67 -8.56
C PRO A 39 -4.81 -6.65 -10.06
N SER A 40 -5.89 -5.97 -10.49
CA SER A 40 -6.23 -5.83 -11.91
C SER A 40 -5.28 -4.95 -12.71
N MET A 41 -4.33 -4.29 -12.05
CA MET A 41 -3.29 -3.49 -12.71
C MET A 41 -2.05 -4.31 -13.10
N ALA A 42 -2.02 -5.62 -12.85
CA ALA A 42 -0.95 -6.51 -13.33
C ALA A 42 -0.91 -6.51 -14.86
N GLY A 43 0.23 -6.17 -15.46
CA GLY A 43 0.41 -6.06 -16.90
C GLY A 43 -0.24 -4.82 -17.55
N LEU A 44 -0.82 -3.90 -16.76
CA LEU A 44 -1.30 -2.61 -17.26
C LEU A 44 -0.12 -1.64 -17.31
N ILE A 45 0.64 -1.71 -18.40
CA ILE A 45 1.92 -1.02 -18.59
C ILE A 45 2.09 -0.57 -20.05
N ASP A 46 2.80 0.56 -20.22
CA ASP A 46 3.32 1.00 -21.52
C ASP A 46 4.63 0.27 -21.79
N GLY A 47 4.55 -0.95 -22.30
CA GLY A 47 5.66 -1.86 -22.49
C GLY A 47 5.25 -3.30 -22.25
N ASN A 48 6.21 -4.19 -22.10
CA ASN A 48 5.97 -5.62 -21.93
C ASN A 48 6.18 -6.10 -20.49
N TYR A 49 7.04 -5.44 -19.75
CA TYR A 49 7.28 -5.74 -18.34
C TYR A 49 7.62 -4.47 -17.54
N ARG A 50 7.36 -4.54 -16.25
CA ARG A 50 7.68 -3.48 -15.28
C ARG A 50 8.31 -4.09 -14.03
N LEU A 51 9.34 -3.40 -13.54
CA LEU A 51 9.92 -3.63 -12.21
C LEU A 51 9.78 -2.32 -11.41
N SER A 52 9.28 -2.40 -10.20
CA SER A 52 9.10 -1.21 -9.38
C SER A 52 9.45 -1.48 -7.93
N GLY A 53 10.02 -0.50 -7.27
CA GLY A 53 10.29 -0.52 -5.84
C GLY A 53 9.88 0.78 -5.18
N VAL A 54 9.35 0.70 -3.97
CA VAL A 54 9.04 1.86 -3.13
C VAL A 54 9.56 1.61 -1.73
N TYR A 55 10.30 2.57 -1.21
CA TYR A 55 10.71 2.62 0.18
C TYR A 55 10.03 3.80 0.85
N ARG A 56 9.42 3.57 2.01
CA ARG A 56 8.75 4.56 2.83
C ARG A 56 9.33 4.53 4.23
N ASP A 57 9.59 5.71 4.78
CA ASP A 57 10.06 5.91 6.12
C ASP A 57 9.18 6.94 6.82
N GLN A 58 8.65 6.57 7.97
CA GLN A 58 7.65 7.38 8.67
C GLN A 58 8.11 7.68 10.09
N TRP A 59 8.01 8.96 10.47
CA TRP A 59 8.24 9.47 11.83
C TRP A 59 9.66 9.30 12.37
N ARG A 60 10.66 9.26 11.49
CA ARG A 60 12.08 9.14 11.87
C ARG A 60 12.55 10.21 12.88
N SER A 61 11.95 11.40 12.85
CA SER A 61 12.27 12.48 13.78
C SER A 61 11.61 12.35 15.16
N LEU A 62 10.64 11.44 15.33
CA LEU A 62 9.84 11.30 16.53
C LEU A 62 10.21 10.09 17.37
N VAL A 63 10.61 9.00 16.72
CA VAL A 63 10.87 7.72 17.36
C VAL A 63 12.26 7.23 17.01
N ASP A 64 12.93 6.57 17.98
CA ASP A 64 14.28 6.02 17.78
C ASP A 64 14.34 4.97 16.68
N LYS A 65 13.25 4.21 16.53
CA LYS A 65 13.09 3.21 15.46
C LYS A 65 11.86 3.59 14.62
N PRO A 66 12.06 4.19 13.43
CA PRO A 66 10.97 4.62 12.56
C PRO A 66 10.16 3.44 12.01
N PHE A 67 8.95 3.76 11.53
CA PHE A 67 8.16 2.81 10.75
C PHE A 67 8.72 2.78 9.33
N THR A 68 9.09 1.61 8.84
CA THR A 68 9.66 1.46 7.51
C THR A 68 8.87 0.45 6.70
N THR A 69 8.48 0.85 5.49
CA THR A 69 7.80 -0.02 4.54
C THR A 69 8.61 -0.10 3.25
N PHE A 70 8.83 -1.31 2.78
CA PHE A 70 9.46 -1.57 1.48
C PHE A 70 8.52 -2.40 0.62
N SER A 71 8.33 -2.00 -0.63
CA SER A 71 7.60 -2.76 -1.64
C SER A 71 8.47 -2.98 -2.87
N LEU A 72 8.48 -4.21 -3.37
CA LEU A 72 9.09 -4.58 -4.65
C LEU A 72 8.04 -5.30 -5.48
N THR A 73 7.79 -4.83 -6.69
CA THR A 73 6.82 -5.43 -7.61
C THR A 73 7.43 -5.66 -8.97
N GLY A 74 7.04 -6.77 -9.59
CA GLY A 74 7.37 -7.06 -10.98
C GLY A 74 6.16 -7.61 -11.69
N ASP A 75 5.85 -7.12 -12.87
CA ASP A 75 4.73 -7.60 -13.67
C ASP A 75 5.03 -7.59 -15.17
N GLY A 76 4.32 -8.45 -15.89
CA GLY A 76 4.48 -8.61 -17.32
C GLY A 76 3.15 -8.76 -18.04
N ARG A 77 3.16 -8.37 -19.31
CA ARG A 77 2.01 -8.38 -20.21
C ARG A 77 2.18 -9.45 -21.29
N PHE A 78 1.15 -10.25 -21.52
CA PHE A 78 1.13 -11.32 -22.51
C PHE A 78 -0.08 -11.16 -23.42
N ALA A 79 0.17 -10.86 -24.70
CA ALA A 79 -0.88 -10.73 -25.70
C ALA A 79 -1.54 -12.08 -25.97
N LEU A 80 -2.86 -12.11 -26.03
CA LEU A 80 -3.61 -13.29 -26.44
C LEU A 80 -3.74 -13.28 -27.98
N LYS A 81 -3.30 -14.36 -28.62
CA LYS A 81 -3.47 -14.53 -30.06
C LYS A 81 -4.96 -14.77 -30.37
N SER A 82 -5.65 -13.74 -30.88
CA SER A 82 -7.00 -13.88 -31.40
C SER A 82 -6.97 -14.15 -32.93
N LYS A 83 -7.86 -15.01 -33.39
CA LYS A 83 -8.08 -15.20 -34.85
C LYS A 83 -8.71 -13.97 -35.50
N GLU A 84 -9.43 -13.15 -34.75
CA GLU A 84 -9.95 -11.87 -35.17
C GLU A 84 -8.93 -10.77 -34.95
N ARG A 85 -8.50 -10.11 -36.01
CA ARG A 85 -7.49 -9.03 -35.99
C ARG A 85 -7.88 -7.80 -35.14
N SER A 86 -9.14 -7.72 -34.67
CA SER A 86 -9.65 -6.52 -33.97
C SER A 86 -9.60 -6.58 -32.45
N ASN A 87 -9.41 -7.76 -31.83
CA ASN A 87 -9.41 -7.90 -30.38
C ASN A 87 -7.98 -8.09 -29.87
N LYS A 88 -7.46 -7.07 -29.20
CA LYS A 88 -6.16 -7.14 -28.53
C LYS A 88 -6.34 -7.30 -27.02
N ASP A 89 -7.04 -8.36 -26.64
CA ASP A 89 -7.11 -8.78 -25.24
C ASP A 89 -5.73 -9.27 -24.80
N TYR A 90 -5.38 -9.05 -23.56
CA TYR A 90 -4.12 -9.53 -23.00
C TYR A 90 -4.28 -9.98 -21.55
N VAL A 91 -3.32 -10.75 -21.07
CA VAL A 91 -3.21 -11.20 -19.69
C VAL A 91 -2.00 -10.54 -19.05
N GLY A 92 -2.17 -10.06 -17.84
CA GLY A 92 -1.08 -9.61 -16.98
C GLY A 92 -0.83 -10.62 -15.88
N VAL A 93 0.44 -10.83 -15.55
CA VAL A 93 0.84 -11.56 -14.35
C VAL A 93 1.86 -10.75 -13.58
N GLY A 94 1.84 -10.85 -12.25
CA GLY A 94 2.73 -10.06 -11.44
C GLY A 94 3.01 -10.70 -10.08
N ILE A 95 4.12 -10.28 -9.51
CA ILE A 95 4.58 -10.64 -8.18
C ILE A 95 4.79 -9.36 -7.37
N ALA A 96 4.39 -9.37 -6.11
CA ALA A 96 4.58 -8.27 -5.19
C ALA A 96 5.15 -8.79 -3.87
N PHE A 97 6.24 -8.19 -3.42
CA PHE A 97 6.78 -8.38 -2.09
C PHE A 97 6.63 -7.08 -1.30
N ILE A 98 6.09 -7.17 -0.09
CA ILE A 98 5.94 -6.04 0.83
C ILE A 98 6.53 -6.46 2.17
N SER A 99 7.35 -5.60 2.75
CA SER A 99 7.87 -5.74 4.10
C SER A 99 7.59 -4.46 4.87
N ASP A 100 6.80 -4.58 5.93
CA ASP A 100 6.44 -3.48 6.82
C ASP A 100 6.99 -3.75 8.23
N LYS A 101 7.68 -2.76 8.81
CA LYS A 101 8.32 -2.87 10.11
C LYS A 101 7.89 -1.73 11.01
N VAL A 102 7.39 -2.10 12.18
CA VAL A 102 7.02 -1.17 13.26
C VAL A 102 8.12 -1.17 14.31
N GLY A 103 8.77 -0.03 14.49
CA GLY A 103 10.05 0.06 15.17
C GLY A 103 10.08 -0.30 16.65
N LEU A 104 9.08 0.09 17.44
CA LEU A 104 9.13 0.00 18.90
C LEU A 104 9.27 -1.45 19.41
N ILE A 105 8.46 -2.37 18.90
CA ILE A 105 8.43 -3.78 19.33
C ILE A 105 9.04 -4.72 18.29
N SER A 106 9.77 -4.17 17.31
CA SER A 106 10.32 -4.95 16.19
C SER A 106 9.29 -5.85 15.50
N TYR A 107 8.03 -5.38 15.47
CA TYR A 107 6.96 -6.07 14.77
C TYR A 107 7.14 -5.92 13.27
N SER A 108 7.08 -7.02 12.53
CA SER A 108 7.20 -7.02 11.09
C SER A 108 6.10 -7.84 10.42
N THR A 109 5.64 -7.34 9.28
CA THR A 109 4.75 -8.06 8.37
C THR A 109 5.44 -8.18 7.02
N ASN A 110 5.59 -9.42 6.54
CA ASN A 110 6.10 -9.72 5.21
C ASN A 110 5.00 -10.37 4.39
N GLN A 111 4.79 -9.88 3.17
CA GLN A 111 3.79 -10.39 2.25
C GLN A 111 4.44 -10.71 0.92
N LEU A 112 4.14 -11.88 0.37
CA LEU A 112 4.47 -12.27 -1.00
C LEU A 112 3.18 -12.60 -1.74
N GLY A 113 2.82 -11.80 -2.73
CA GLY A 113 1.60 -11.91 -3.52
C GLY A 113 1.87 -12.25 -4.98
N LEU A 114 1.03 -13.10 -5.54
CA LEU A 114 0.99 -13.42 -6.98
C LEU A 114 -0.33 -12.90 -7.53
N SER A 115 -0.27 -12.09 -8.59
CA SER A 115 -1.42 -11.47 -9.25
C SER A 115 -1.56 -11.98 -10.67
N ALA A 116 -2.81 -12.16 -11.10
CA ALA A 116 -3.17 -12.40 -12.50
C ALA A 116 -4.33 -11.49 -12.87
N ALA A 117 -4.25 -10.87 -14.05
CA ALA A 117 -5.29 -9.98 -14.56
C ALA A 117 -5.61 -10.27 -16.01
N PHE A 118 -6.88 -10.12 -16.38
CA PHE A 118 -7.35 -10.18 -17.75
C PHE A 118 -7.83 -8.80 -18.18
N HIS A 119 -7.33 -8.34 -19.32
CA HIS A 119 -7.62 -7.03 -19.90
C HIS A 119 -8.41 -7.21 -21.17
N LYS A 120 -9.68 -6.85 -21.11
CA LYS A 120 -10.62 -6.89 -22.23
C LYS A 120 -10.66 -5.56 -22.95
N SER A 121 -10.30 -5.55 -24.23
CA SER A 121 -10.58 -4.42 -25.10
C SER A 121 -12.08 -4.34 -25.38
N LEU A 122 -12.70 -3.19 -25.13
CA LEU A 122 -14.15 -2.97 -25.33
C LEU A 122 -14.48 -2.37 -26.67
N ASP A 123 -13.48 -1.81 -27.36
CA ASP A 123 -13.65 -1.19 -28.67
C ASP A 123 -12.58 -1.65 -29.67
N GLN A 124 -12.89 -1.51 -30.98
CA GLN A 124 -11.95 -1.85 -32.04
C GLN A 124 -10.78 -0.87 -32.17
N ALA A 125 -10.95 0.36 -31.68
CA ALA A 125 -9.93 1.40 -31.70
C ALA A 125 -8.89 1.26 -30.57
N LEU A 126 -9.11 0.30 -29.64
CA LEU A 126 -8.25 0.02 -28.48
C LEU A 126 -8.11 1.22 -27.52
N ASN A 127 -9.16 2.02 -27.48
CA ASN A 127 -9.22 3.20 -26.61
C ASN A 127 -9.87 2.90 -25.25
N GLN A 128 -10.46 1.70 -25.09
CA GLN A 128 -11.17 1.31 -23.88
C GLN A 128 -10.78 -0.09 -23.42
N TYR A 129 -10.42 -0.19 -22.16
CA TYR A 129 -10.10 -1.47 -21.52
C TYR A 129 -10.87 -1.63 -20.21
N LEU A 130 -11.43 -2.82 -20.01
CA LEU A 130 -11.93 -3.30 -18.74
C LEU A 130 -11.04 -4.43 -18.25
N SER A 131 -10.52 -4.29 -17.06
CA SER A 131 -9.58 -5.23 -16.47
C SER A 131 -10.17 -5.85 -15.21
N PHE A 132 -10.04 -7.16 -15.07
CA PHE A 132 -10.35 -7.91 -13.85
C PHE A 132 -9.08 -8.62 -13.38
N GLY A 133 -8.79 -8.55 -12.09
CA GLY A 133 -7.61 -9.19 -11.51
C GLY A 133 -7.89 -9.87 -10.19
N VAL A 134 -7.08 -10.89 -9.91
CA VAL A 134 -7.06 -11.63 -8.65
C VAL A 134 -5.64 -11.72 -8.11
N GLN A 135 -5.50 -11.80 -6.80
CA GLN A 135 -4.22 -11.99 -6.14
C GLN A 135 -4.37 -13.03 -5.04
N ALA A 136 -3.39 -13.91 -4.94
CA ALA A 136 -3.18 -14.78 -3.78
C ALA A 136 -1.87 -14.38 -3.11
N ALA A 137 -1.87 -14.24 -1.79
CA ALA A 137 -0.71 -13.82 -1.03
C ALA A 137 -0.46 -14.71 0.19
N VAL A 138 0.81 -14.93 0.48
CA VAL A 138 1.27 -15.53 1.74
C VAL A 138 1.80 -14.40 2.61
N ASN A 139 1.29 -14.32 3.82
CA ASN A 139 1.67 -13.31 4.80
C ASN A 139 2.35 -13.97 5.98
N GLN A 140 3.40 -13.32 6.50
CA GLN A 140 4.10 -13.70 7.71
C GLN A 140 4.14 -12.51 8.64
N ARG A 141 3.79 -12.71 9.91
CA ARG A 141 3.92 -11.72 10.97
C ARG A 141 4.90 -12.22 12.03
N ASN A 142 5.76 -11.33 12.48
CA ASN A 142 6.80 -11.64 13.44
C ASN A 142 6.91 -10.52 14.50
N ILE A 143 7.15 -10.92 15.76
CA ILE A 143 7.50 -10.02 16.86
C ILE A 143 8.83 -10.49 17.42
N ASN A 144 9.77 -9.57 17.66
CA ASN A 144 11.00 -9.88 18.37
C ASN A 144 10.87 -9.46 19.84
N TYR A 145 10.86 -10.42 20.74
CA TYR A 145 10.77 -10.22 22.19
C TYR A 145 12.13 -9.96 22.86
N GLU A 146 13.25 -10.21 22.18
CA GLU A 146 14.61 -10.16 22.78
C GLU A 146 14.99 -8.79 23.38
N ASN A 147 14.37 -7.71 22.88
CA ASN A 147 14.67 -6.35 23.35
C ASN A 147 13.52 -5.76 24.18
N LEU A 148 12.60 -6.57 24.64
CA LEU A 148 11.54 -6.14 25.55
C LEU A 148 11.96 -6.44 26.98
N ASN A 149 11.81 -5.46 27.83
CA ASN A 149 11.96 -5.61 29.26
C ASN A 149 10.59 -5.55 29.91
N PHE A 150 10.26 -6.55 30.70
CA PHE A 150 9.01 -6.60 31.46
C PHE A 150 9.25 -6.08 32.86
N GLN A 151 8.22 -5.53 33.50
CA GLN A 151 8.36 -4.91 34.79
C GLN A 151 8.81 -5.90 35.91
N ASP A 152 8.43 -7.17 35.79
CA ASP A 152 8.78 -8.25 36.69
C ASP A 152 10.25 -8.72 36.57
N GLU A 153 10.93 -8.34 35.47
CA GLU A 153 12.37 -8.58 35.28
C GLU A 153 13.24 -7.59 36.06
N PHE A 154 12.67 -6.50 36.62
CA PHE A 154 13.43 -5.52 37.33
C PHE A 154 13.86 -6.05 38.70
N ASN A 155 15.18 -6.14 38.93
CA ASN A 155 15.79 -6.71 40.14
C ASN A 155 15.66 -5.83 41.39
N GLY A 156 14.94 -4.71 41.29
CA GLY A 156 14.71 -3.77 42.40
C GLY A 156 15.89 -2.84 42.71
N ILE A 157 17.01 -2.92 41.97
CA ILE A 157 18.22 -2.13 42.21
C ILE A 157 18.60 -1.30 40.98
N ASP A 158 19.07 -1.94 39.92
CA ASP A 158 19.70 -1.25 38.77
C ASP A 158 19.47 -1.89 37.42
N GLY A 159 18.72 -2.98 37.32
CA GLY A 159 18.57 -3.70 36.04
C GLY A 159 17.36 -4.61 35.91
N TYR A 160 17.13 -5.01 34.69
CA TYR A 160 16.09 -5.99 34.26
C TYR A 160 16.81 -7.33 34.06
N THR A 161 17.14 -8.02 35.13
CA THR A 161 17.96 -9.25 35.12
C THR A 161 17.24 -10.47 35.67
N ASP A 162 16.07 -10.30 36.29
CA ASP A 162 15.26 -11.39 36.79
C ASP A 162 14.51 -12.08 35.67
N ALA A 163 14.11 -13.32 35.88
CA ALA A 163 13.35 -14.05 34.87
C ALA A 163 11.89 -13.55 34.83
N SER A 164 11.39 -13.21 33.65
CA SER A 164 9.99 -12.85 33.51
C SER A 164 9.07 -14.04 33.73
N GLY A 165 7.98 -13.81 34.48
CA GLY A 165 6.85 -14.73 34.60
C GLY A 165 5.82 -14.60 33.48
N GLU A 166 6.03 -13.70 32.52
CA GLU A 166 5.10 -13.44 31.42
C GLU A 166 5.06 -14.63 30.43
N ILE A 167 3.85 -15.09 30.12
CA ILE A 167 3.64 -16.14 29.12
C ILE A 167 3.55 -15.50 27.74
N LEU A 168 4.69 -15.45 27.03
CA LEU A 168 4.74 -14.87 25.69
C LEU A 168 4.13 -15.82 24.67
N PRO A 169 3.29 -15.31 23.74
CA PRO A 169 2.77 -16.10 22.63
C PRO A 169 3.89 -16.45 21.64
N VAL A 170 3.58 -17.33 20.66
CA VAL A 170 4.51 -17.61 19.57
C VAL A 170 4.89 -16.31 18.86
N ASN A 171 6.16 -16.15 18.54
CA ASN A 171 6.68 -14.91 17.96
C ASN A 171 6.50 -14.81 16.45
N ASN A 172 5.93 -15.82 15.80
CA ASN A 172 5.81 -15.89 14.36
C ASN A 172 4.59 -16.70 13.93
N PHE A 173 3.83 -16.22 12.96
CA PHE A 173 2.80 -16.98 12.26
C PHE A 173 2.61 -16.52 10.83
N GLY A 174 2.06 -17.42 9.99
CA GLY A 174 1.72 -17.13 8.60
C GLY A 174 0.25 -17.41 8.31
N PHE A 175 -0.28 -16.74 7.29
CA PHE A 175 -1.61 -16.97 6.75
C PHE A 175 -1.64 -16.69 5.25
N VAL A 176 -2.64 -17.29 4.57
CA VAL A 176 -2.92 -17.02 3.15
C VAL A 176 -4.04 -16.00 3.05
N ASP A 177 -3.95 -15.14 2.07
CA ASP A 177 -4.90 -14.08 1.80
C ASP A 177 -5.25 -14.00 0.32
N PHE A 178 -6.48 -13.55 0.02
CA PHE A 178 -6.96 -13.39 -1.35
C PHE A 178 -7.54 -12.00 -1.55
N SER A 179 -7.30 -11.48 -2.75
CA SER A 179 -7.76 -10.15 -3.16
C SER A 179 -8.25 -10.18 -4.60
N MET A 180 -9.14 -9.25 -4.94
CA MET A 180 -9.63 -9.06 -6.30
C MET A 180 -9.74 -7.58 -6.63
N GLY A 181 -9.79 -7.27 -7.92
CA GLY A 181 -9.95 -5.90 -8.37
C GLY A 181 -10.51 -5.77 -9.77
N LEU A 182 -11.04 -4.58 -10.03
CA LEU A 182 -11.53 -4.13 -11.32
C LEU A 182 -10.86 -2.81 -11.66
N HIS A 183 -10.55 -2.60 -12.94
CA HIS A 183 -10.01 -1.34 -13.44
C HIS A 183 -10.60 -1.06 -14.81
N TYR A 184 -10.94 0.19 -15.09
CA TYR A 184 -11.41 0.68 -16.35
C TYR A 184 -10.56 1.86 -16.79
N SER A 185 -10.14 1.85 -18.06
CA SER A 185 -9.45 2.97 -18.69
C SER A 185 -10.05 3.28 -20.06
N ILE A 186 -10.06 4.56 -20.40
CA ILE A 186 -10.54 5.07 -21.69
C ILE A 186 -9.66 6.24 -22.14
N THR A 187 -9.34 6.26 -23.43
CA THR A 187 -8.68 7.37 -24.13
C THR A 187 -9.67 8.00 -25.12
N PRO A 188 -10.53 8.94 -24.68
CA PRO A 188 -11.59 9.52 -25.51
C PRO A 188 -11.05 10.24 -26.74
N PHE A 189 -9.89 10.89 -26.60
CA PHE A 189 -9.15 11.54 -27.69
C PHE A 189 -7.66 11.59 -27.37
N LYS A 190 -6.85 11.82 -28.40
CA LYS A 190 -5.39 11.89 -28.26
C LYS A 190 -4.99 12.92 -27.20
N GLY A 191 -4.25 12.46 -26.19
CA GLY A 191 -3.76 13.28 -25.08
C GLY A 191 -4.63 13.27 -23.83
N LEU A 192 -5.83 12.67 -23.84
CA LEU A 192 -6.62 12.46 -22.64
C LEU A 192 -6.81 10.96 -22.38
N GLU A 193 -6.32 10.49 -21.25
CA GLU A 193 -6.61 9.18 -20.70
C GLU A 193 -7.35 9.35 -19.37
N VAL A 194 -8.44 8.63 -19.16
CA VAL A 194 -9.21 8.62 -17.91
C VAL A 194 -9.23 7.20 -17.37
N PHE A 195 -9.00 7.02 -16.09
CA PHE A 195 -8.98 5.71 -15.47
C PHE A 195 -9.67 5.72 -14.10
N THR A 196 -10.25 4.59 -13.75
CA THR A 196 -10.82 4.34 -12.43
C THR A 196 -10.76 2.85 -12.11
N GLY A 197 -10.75 2.53 -10.83
CA GLY A 197 -10.75 1.14 -10.41
C GLY A 197 -11.09 0.99 -8.93
N GLY A 198 -11.38 -0.25 -8.58
CA GLY A 198 -11.63 -0.64 -7.20
C GLY A 198 -11.05 -2.00 -6.90
N SER A 199 -10.65 -2.22 -5.66
CA SER A 199 -10.11 -3.49 -5.20
C SER A 199 -10.62 -3.84 -3.81
N LEU A 200 -10.72 -5.14 -3.55
CA LEU A 200 -11.08 -5.72 -2.28
C LEU A 200 -9.98 -6.68 -1.85
N TYR A 201 -9.31 -6.34 -0.75
CA TYR A 201 -8.29 -7.15 -0.11
C TYR A 201 -8.85 -7.86 1.11
N HIS A 202 -8.17 -8.92 1.55
CA HIS A 202 -8.53 -9.71 2.73
C HIS A 202 -9.94 -10.29 2.64
N ILE A 203 -10.30 -10.86 1.49
CA ILE A 203 -11.65 -11.38 1.21
C ILE A 203 -12.05 -12.43 2.23
N GLY A 204 -11.11 -13.31 2.60
CA GLY A 204 -11.29 -14.37 3.58
C GLY A 204 -11.29 -13.91 5.04
N SER A 205 -10.98 -12.63 5.31
CA SER A 205 -10.81 -12.11 6.67
C SER A 205 -9.98 -13.07 7.55
N PRO A 206 -8.71 -13.36 7.18
CA PRO A 206 -7.90 -14.36 7.87
C PRO A 206 -7.69 -14.00 9.35
N ARG A 207 -7.58 -15.01 10.20
CA ARG A 207 -7.32 -14.82 11.62
C ARG A 207 -5.86 -14.40 11.83
N ILE A 208 -5.68 -13.29 12.56
CA ILE A 208 -4.38 -12.65 12.80
C ILE A 208 -4.06 -12.64 14.30
N THR A 209 -3.75 -13.79 14.89
CA THR A 209 -3.41 -13.89 16.30
C THR A 209 -2.12 -14.67 16.51
N PHE A 210 -1.30 -14.21 17.44
CA PHE A 210 -0.13 -14.93 17.92
C PHE A 210 -0.51 -16.05 18.91
N PHE A 211 -1.71 -16.01 19.49
CA PHE A 211 -2.22 -17.02 20.42
C PHE A 211 -2.92 -18.16 19.69
N ARG A 212 -2.16 -19.02 19.01
CA ARG A 212 -2.73 -20.07 18.14
C ARG A 212 -3.20 -21.35 18.84
N ASN A 213 -2.63 -21.70 20.00
CA ASN A 213 -2.82 -23.02 20.61
C ASN A 213 -2.96 -22.99 22.13
N THR A 214 -3.37 -21.91 22.73
CA THR A 214 -3.61 -21.92 24.17
C THR A 214 -5.01 -22.43 24.45
N SER A 215 -5.13 -23.76 24.70
CA SER A 215 -6.23 -24.37 25.47
C SER A 215 -6.20 -23.90 26.94
N THR A 216 -5.47 -22.86 27.24
CA THR A 216 -5.38 -22.27 28.57
C THR A 216 -6.50 -21.27 28.69
N THR A 217 -7.54 -21.67 29.39
CA THR A 217 -8.60 -20.83 29.93
C THR A 217 -7.99 -19.80 30.90
N VAL A 218 -7.28 -18.82 30.36
CA VAL A 218 -6.95 -17.61 31.11
C VAL A 218 -8.08 -16.64 30.80
N GLY A 219 -9.15 -16.74 31.63
CA GLY A 219 -10.25 -15.76 31.70
C GLY A 219 -10.91 -15.42 30.35
N VAL A 220 -12.00 -16.09 30.05
CA VAL A 220 -13.21 -15.69 29.25
C VAL A 220 -13.08 -14.70 28.06
N PHE A 221 -11.92 -14.39 27.54
CA PHE A 221 -11.78 -13.56 26.33
C PHE A 221 -11.17 -14.37 25.19
N GLU A 222 -12.02 -14.99 24.36
CA GLU A 222 -11.60 -15.38 23.01
C GLU A 222 -11.29 -14.11 22.22
N ILE A 223 -10.02 -13.77 22.11
CA ILE A 223 -9.57 -12.69 21.23
C ILE A 223 -9.62 -13.24 19.79
N ASN A 224 -10.79 -13.20 19.19
CA ASN A 224 -11.00 -13.56 17.78
C ASN A 224 -10.65 -12.35 16.91
N GLU A 225 -9.37 -12.15 16.64
CA GLU A 225 -8.90 -11.07 15.79
C GLU A 225 -8.82 -11.54 14.34
N ASN A 226 -9.78 -11.11 13.54
CA ASN A 226 -9.75 -11.27 12.09
C ASN A 226 -9.24 -9.99 11.42
N LEU A 227 -8.47 -10.15 10.36
CA LEU A 227 -8.04 -9.01 9.53
C LEU A 227 -9.26 -8.42 8.82
N PHE A 228 -9.44 -7.10 8.95
CA PHE A 228 -10.51 -6.41 8.27
C PHE A 228 -10.32 -6.45 6.76
N ARG A 229 -11.41 -6.63 6.05
CA ARG A 229 -11.44 -6.39 4.60
C ARG A 229 -11.04 -4.95 4.31
N LYS A 230 -10.18 -4.78 3.30
CA LYS A 230 -9.74 -3.47 2.84
C LYS A 230 -10.35 -3.20 1.47
N ILE A 231 -11.09 -2.10 1.38
CA ILE A 231 -11.65 -1.58 0.12
C ILE A 231 -10.76 -0.43 -0.32
N GLN A 232 -10.32 -0.46 -1.57
CA GLN A 232 -9.63 0.66 -2.20
C GLN A 232 -10.38 1.06 -3.46
N VAL A 233 -10.56 2.36 -3.66
CA VAL A 233 -11.09 2.95 -4.88
C VAL A 233 -10.12 4.01 -5.35
N HIS A 234 -9.76 3.97 -6.63
CA HIS A 234 -8.85 4.95 -7.20
C HIS A 234 -9.36 5.45 -8.55
N GLY A 235 -8.94 6.63 -8.92
CA GLY A 235 -9.26 7.20 -10.21
C GLY A 235 -8.44 8.45 -10.49
N GLY A 236 -8.45 8.85 -11.75
CA GLY A 236 -7.73 10.00 -12.22
C GLY A 236 -7.82 10.16 -13.72
N PHE A 237 -7.05 11.12 -14.20
CA PHE A 237 -6.87 11.27 -15.65
C PHE A 237 -5.45 11.77 -15.96
N SER A 238 -5.00 11.58 -17.18
CA SER A 238 -3.77 12.15 -17.72
C SER A 238 -4.15 13.02 -18.92
N LEU A 239 -3.87 14.31 -18.83
CA LEU A 239 -4.09 15.27 -19.90
C LEU A 239 -2.75 15.77 -20.42
N THR A 240 -2.38 15.36 -21.63
CA THR A 240 -1.13 15.74 -22.29
C THR A 240 -1.40 16.77 -23.38
N ALA A 241 -0.82 17.94 -23.24
CA ALA A 241 -0.91 19.02 -24.22
C ALA A 241 0.18 18.88 -25.29
N ALA A 242 -0.08 19.45 -26.47
CA ALA A 242 0.83 19.39 -27.63
C ALA A 242 2.22 19.99 -27.35
N ASN A 243 2.37 20.83 -26.35
CA ASN A 243 3.63 21.46 -25.95
C ASN A 243 4.47 20.59 -24.99
N GLY A 244 4.12 19.31 -24.76
CA GLY A 244 4.86 18.38 -23.91
C GLY A 244 4.62 18.55 -22.40
N TRP A 245 3.57 19.27 -21.99
CA TRP A 245 3.09 19.29 -20.62
C TRP A 245 1.99 18.26 -20.40
N SER A 246 2.06 17.54 -19.30
CA SER A 246 1.00 16.65 -18.86
C SER A 246 0.56 16.99 -17.44
N LEU A 247 -0.75 16.98 -17.22
CA LEU A 247 -1.39 17.12 -15.91
C LEU A 247 -2.02 15.77 -15.53
N ILE A 248 -1.68 15.25 -14.34
CA ILE A 248 -2.07 13.90 -13.91
C ILE A 248 -2.66 13.95 -12.50
N PRO A 249 -3.91 14.42 -12.32
CA PRO A 249 -4.60 14.36 -11.02
C PRO A 249 -5.03 12.92 -10.72
N ARG A 250 -4.95 12.56 -9.44
CA ARG A 250 -5.31 11.24 -8.93
C ARG A 250 -5.97 11.36 -7.56
N ALA A 251 -6.88 10.45 -7.29
CA ALA A 251 -7.47 10.25 -5.99
C ALA A 251 -7.46 8.77 -5.62
N VAL A 252 -7.18 8.47 -4.36
CA VAL A 252 -7.22 7.11 -3.80
C VAL A 252 -7.95 7.16 -2.48
N TYR A 253 -9.07 6.44 -2.40
CA TYR A 253 -9.82 6.21 -1.17
C TYR A 253 -9.55 4.81 -0.66
N VAL A 254 -9.31 4.69 0.64
CA VAL A 254 -9.06 3.42 1.32
C VAL A 254 -9.92 3.35 2.58
N LYS A 255 -10.57 2.19 2.77
CA LYS A 255 -11.29 1.85 4.00
C LYS A 255 -10.88 0.47 4.46
N GLN A 256 -10.42 0.37 5.72
CA GLN A 256 -10.07 -0.90 6.37
C GLN A 256 -10.53 -0.86 7.83
N GLY A 257 -11.63 -1.55 8.12
CA GLY A 257 -12.27 -1.48 9.42
C GLY A 257 -12.72 -0.06 9.77
N PRO A 258 -12.32 0.48 10.93
CA PRO A 258 -12.65 1.84 11.34
C PRO A 258 -11.81 2.91 10.62
N HIS A 259 -10.70 2.52 9.98
CA HIS A 259 -9.83 3.45 9.31
C HIS A 259 -10.34 3.79 7.92
N GLU A 260 -10.42 5.08 7.64
CA GLU A 260 -10.74 5.63 6.33
C GLU A 260 -9.73 6.72 5.99
N GLN A 261 -9.23 6.69 4.75
CA GLN A 261 -8.38 7.75 4.25
C GLN A 261 -8.71 8.08 2.80
N LEU A 262 -8.54 9.35 2.46
CA LEU A 262 -8.61 9.85 1.09
C LEU A 262 -7.33 10.62 0.78
N MET A 263 -6.61 10.17 -0.24
CA MET A 263 -5.47 10.88 -0.81
C MET A 263 -5.89 11.51 -2.13
N VAL A 264 -5.63 12.80 -2.28
CA VAL A 264 -5.86 13.54 -3.53
C VAL A 264 -4.58 14.27 -3.89
N GLY A 265 -4.15 14.13 -5.12
CA GLY A 265 -2.92 14.79 -5.58
C GLY A 265 -2.89 14.95 -7.08
N SER A 266 -1.92 15.72 -7.55
CA SER A 266 -1.66 15.91 -8.97
C SER A 266 -0.17 15.98 -9.25
N ASN A 267 0.22 15.41 -10.38
CA ASN A 267 1.57 15.53 -10.93
C ASN A 267 1.53 16.34 -12.23
N PHE A 268 2.47 17.27 -12.37
CA PHE A 268 2.79 17.95 -13.60
C PHE A 268 4.05 17.31 -14.18
N LYS A 269 3.95 16.79 -15.39
CA LYS A 269 5.07 16.20 -16.13
C LYS A 269 5.45 17.10 -17.28
N ARG A 270 6.74 17.33 -17.47
CA ARG A 270 7.29 18.12 -18.59
C ARG A 270 8.33 17.31 -19.35
N GLU A 271 8.09 17.09 -20.63
CA GLU A 271 9.08 16.49 -21.53
C GLU A 271 10.27 17.42 -21.75
N LEU A 272 11.49 16.88 -21.70
CA LEU A 272 12.73 17.60 -21.90
C LEU A 272 13.06 17.71 -23.39
N ALA A 273 13.18 18.92 -23.91
CA ALA A 273 13.26 19.22 -25.34
C ALA A 273 14.42 18.58 -26.12
N ASN A 274 15.49 18.15 -25.44
CA ASN A 274 16.71 17.65 -26.07
C ASN A 274 17.01 16.17 -25.78
N GLN A 275 16.12 15.47 -25.10
CA GLN A 275 16.30 14.04 -24.77
C GLN A 275 14.99 13.32 -25.05
N GLU A 276 14.99 12.48 -26.09
CA GLU A 276 13.85 11.66 -26.44
C GLU A 276 13.41 10.82 -25.21
N SER A 277 12.12 10.91 -24.89
CA SER A 277 11.48 10.15 -23.81
C SER A 277 11.95 10.46 -22.37
N SER A 278 12.54 11.63 -22.13
CA SER A 278 12.90 12.04 -20.76
C SER A 278 11.99 13.16 -20.26
N SER A 279 11.61 13.12 -18.98
CA SER A 279 10.67 14.09 -18.41
C SER A 279 11.00 14.41 -16.96
N PHE A 280 10.73 15.64 -16.58
CA PHE A 280 10.72 16.07 -15.18
C PHE A 280 9.27 16.04 -14.64
N ILE A 281 9.12 15.60 -13.40
CA ILE A 281 7.82 15.49 -12.72
C ILE A 281 7.87 16.29 -11.43
N ILE A 282 6.89 17.17 -11.23
CA ILE A 282 6.65 17.84 -9.96
C ILE A 282 5.20 17.65 -9.57
N GLY A 283 4.95 17.41 -8.31
CA GLY A 283 3.57 17.18 -7.87
C GLY A 283 3.36 17.50 -6.41
N GLY A 284 2.12 17.37 -6.01
CA GLY A 284 1.71 17.53 -4.64
C GLY A 284 0.33 16.95 -4.38
N GLY A 285 0.01 16.83 -3.11
CA GLY A 285 -1.27 16.28 -2.69
C GLY A 285 -1.55 16.54 -1.23
N ILE A 286 -2.68 16.02 -0.80
CA ILE A 286 -3.15 16.05 0.58
C ILE A 286 -3.64 14.65 0.98
N ARG A 287 -3.50 14.35 2.26
CA ARG A 287 -4.08 13.17 2.89
C ARG A 287 -5.11 13.62 3.92
N LEU A 288 -6.31 13.07 3.78
CA LEU A 288 -7.40 13.20 4.73
C LEU A 288 -7.60 11.84 5.40
N VAL A 289 -7.78 11.83 6.70
CA VAL A 289 -8.03 10.62 7.50
C VAL A 289 -9.26 10.83 8.36
N ASN A 290 -10.04 9.79 8.55
CA ASN A 290 -11.19 9.85 9.45
C ASN A 290 -10.70 9.93 10.90
N ASP A 291 -11.11 11.01 11.57
CA ASP A 291 -10.83 11.30 12.97
C ASP A 291 -12.15 11.41 13.71
N LEU A 292 -12.50 10.33 14.43
CA LEU A 292 -13.68 10.14 15.28
C LEU A 292 -15.04 10.46 14.63
N ASP A 293 -15.22 11.63 13.96
CA ASP A 293 -16.51 12.09 13.42
C ASP A 293 -16.46 12.66 12.00
N ALA A 294 -15.27 12.91 11.42
CA ALA A 294 -15.15 13.48 10.08
C ALA A 294 -13.78 13.27 9.44
N LEU A 295 -13.73 13.29 8.11
CA LEU A 295 -12.47 13.36 7.37
C LEU A 295 -11.76 14.68 7.68
N SER A 296 -10.59 14.61 8.28
CA SER A 296 -9.77 15.74 8.65
C SER A 296 -8.45 15.74 7.88
N LEU A 297 -7.92 16.93 7.58
CA LEU A 297 -6.66 17.08 6.90
C LEU A 297 -5.50 16.64 7.83
N GLU A 298 -4.83 15.54 7.48
CA GLU A 298 -3.71 15.01 8.24
C GLU A 298 -2.39 15.61 7.77
N SER A 299 -2.17 15.65 6.44
CA SER A 299 -0.89 16.04 5.88
C SER A 299 -1.00 16.65 4.49
N ALA A 300 0.03 17.43 4.14
CA ALA A 300 0.32 17.91 2.79
C ALA A 300 1.55 17.23 2.24
N ILE A 301 1.59 16.97 0.95
CA ILE A 301 2.61 16.17 0.28
C ILE A 301 3.20 16.95 -0.87
N LEU A 302 4.52 16.90 -1.01
CA LEU A 302 5.25 17.37 -2.19
C LEU A 302 5.96 16.18 -2.83
N SER A 303 6.01 16.15 -4.16
CA SER A 303 6.69 15.10 -4.91
C SER A 303 7.50 15.65 -6.07
N LEU A 304 8.62 14.98 -6.34
CA LEU A 304 9.54 15.24 -7.44
C LEU A 304 9.84 13.92 -8.13
N GLY A 305 10.08 13.95 -9.44
CA GLY A 305 10.44 12.77 -10.18
C GLY A 305 11.19 13.08 -11.46
N LEU A 306 11.93 12.09 -11.93
CA LEU A 306 12.63 12.08 -13.22
C LEU A 306 12.25 10.80 -13.94
N ASP A 307 11.82 10.93 -15.18
CA ASP A 307 11.62 9.83 -16.11
C ASP A 307 12.72 9.88 -17.17
N LEU A 308 13.52 8.84 -17.22
CA LEU A 308 14.68 8.71 -18.12
C LEU A 308 14.45 7.49 -19.02
N SER A 309 13.65 7.66 -20.07
CA SER A 309 13.35 6.62 -21.05
C SER A 309 12.83 5.32 -20.41
N GLY A 310 11.74 5.41 -19.63
CA GLY A 310 11.12 4.28 -18.96
C GLY A 310 11.73 3.92 -17.60
N LYS A 311 12.74 4.67 -17.13
CA LYS A 311 13.30 4.59 -15.77
C LYS A 311 12.81 5.79 -14.99
N VAL A 312 11.81 5.60 -14.13
CA VAL A 312 11.25 6.68 -13.32
C VAL A 312 11.78 6.57 -11.90
N ILE A 313 12.39 7.65 -11.44
CA ILE A 313 12.81 7.82 -10.03
C ILE A 313 11.89 8.88 -9.44
N GLY A 314 11.26 8.58 -8.32
CA GLY A 314 10.33 9.48 -7.62
C GLY A 314 10.74 9.66 -6.17
N PHE A 315 10.62 10.89 -5.68
CA PHE A 315 10.76 11.25 -4.28
C PHE A 315 9.51 11.99 -3.82
N SER A 316 9.01 11.70 -2.64
CA SER A 316 7.97 12.51 -2.02
C SER A 316 8.23 12.70 -0.53
N TYR A 317 7.79 13.85 -0.04
CA TYR A 317 7.83 14.19 1.37
C TYR A 317 6.46 14.67 1.83
N GLU A 318 5.98 14.06 2.91
CA GLU A 318 4.68 14.34 3.52
C GLU A 318 4.89 15.10 4.83
N PHE A 319 4.26 16.25 4.94
CA PHE A 319 4.31 17.13 6.11
C PHE A 319 3.04 16.92 6.95
N GLY A 320 3.18 16.43 8.18
CA GLY A 320 2.06 16.29 9.11
C GLY A 320 1.56 17.65 9.59
N ILE A 321 0.33 18.02 9.23
CA ILE A 321 -0.25 19.33 9.57
C ILE A 321 -0.70 19.36 11.04
N LYS A 322 -1.35 18.30 11.52
CA LYS A 322 -1.81 18.20 12.92
C LYS A 322 -0.65 18.28 13.93
N GLY A 323 0.49 17.66 13.63
CA GLY A 323 1.67 17.72 14.48
C GLY A 323 2.22 19.15 14.64
N ILE A 324 2.24 19.91 13.56
CA ILE A 324 2.71 21.32 13.54
C ILE A 324 1.79 22.20 14.38
N GLN A 325 0.46 22.04 14.27
CA GLN A 325 -0.52 22.83 15.02
C GLN A 325 -0.42 22.62 16.53
N ASN A 326 -0.02 21.44 16.98
CA ASN A 326 0.10 21.08 18.39
C ASN A 326 1.50 21.33 18.97
N GLY A 327 2.41 21.97 18.22
CA GLY A 327 3.77 22.26 18.66
C GLY A 327 4.70 21.02 18.80
N PHE A 328 4.28 19.88 18.29
CA PHE A 328 5.10 18.68 18.23
C PHE A 328 6.10 18.73 17.07
N ARG A 329 7.18 17.92 17.19
CA ARG A 329 8.14 17.74 16.09
C ARG A 329 7.42 17.25 14.84
N ASN A 330 7.93 17.67 13.68
CA ASN A 330 7.35 17.31 12.38
C ASN A 330 7.23 15.80 12.21
N GLN A 331 5.99 15.32 12.05
CA GLN A 331 5.65 13.94 11.73
C GLN A 331 5.86 13.68 10.23
N GLY A 332 7.10 13.83 9.77
CA GLY A 332 7.41 13.66 8.35
C GLY A 332 7.38 12.21 7.91
N ILE A 333 6.95 12.01 6.66
CA ILE A 333 7.05 10.74 5.94
C ILE A 333 7.78 11.02 4.64
N PHE A 334 8.80 10.24 4.31
CA PHE A 334 9.37 10.30 2.98
C PHE A 334 9.20 8.98 2.25
N GLU A 335 9.05 9.07 0.93
CA GLU A 335 9.02 7.93 0.04
C GLU A 335 10.03 8.13 -1.09
N LEU A 336 10.74 7.06 -1.41
CA LEU A 336 11.60 6.95 -2.57
C LEU A 336 11.06 5.83 -3.45
N SER A 337 10.84 6.10 -4.73
CA SER A 337 10.37 5.10 -5.69
C SER A 337 11.30 4.98 -6.89
N PHE A 338 11.33 3.78 -7.44
CA PHE A 338 11.98 3.46 -8.70
C PHE A 338 11.05 2.57 -9.52
N THR A 339 10.87 2.92 -10.79
CA THR A 339 10.11 2.09 -11.74
C THR A 339 10.90 1.97 -13.02
N TYR A 340 11.03 0.76 -13.53
CA TYR A 340 11.60 0.46 -14.83
C TYR A 340 10.58 -0.25 -15.68
N THR A 341 10.30 0.29 -16.85
CA THR A 341 9.43 -0.31 -17.87
C THR A 341 10.28 -0.66 -19.08
N GLY A 342 10.19 -1.91 -19.52
CA GLY A 342 10.96 -2.41 -20.66
C GLY A 342 10.08 -3.10 -21.70
N GLU A 343 10.65 -3.25 -22.90
CA GLU A 343 10.05 -4.00 -24.01
C GLU A 343 10.88 -5.24 -24.29
N TYR A 344 10.27 -6.29 -24.84
CA TYR A 344 11.02 -7.44 -25.33
C TYR A 344 11.62 -7.09 -26.70
N GLU A 345 12.93 -7.24 -26.83
CA GLU A 345 13.63 -7.01 -28.09
C GLU A 345 13.18 -7.95 -29.22
N ASN A 346 12.56 -9.09 -28.90
CA ASN A 346 12.02 -10.06 -29.84
C ASN A 346 10.71 -10.69 -29.33
N GLU A 347 9.61 -10.41 -29.99
CA GLU A 347 8.30 -11.04 -29.68
C GLU A 347 8.29 -12.60 -29.82
N ASN A 348 9.37 -13.20 -30.33
CA ASN A 348 9.47 -14.64 -30.63
C ASN A 348 10.07 -15.50 -29.53
N PHE A 349 10.56 -14.92 -28.42
CA PHE A 349 11.35 -15.68 -27.43
C PHE A 349 10.54 -16.37 -26.31
N PHE A 350 9.24 -16.19 -26.24
CA PHE A 350 8.42 -16.80 -25.17
C PHE A 350 7.50 -17.93 -25.64
N CYS A 351 7.84 -18.59 -26.75
CA CYS A 351 7.24 -19.89 -27.06
C CYS A 351 8.33 -20.97 -26.87
N PRO A 352 8.42 -21.67 -25.72
CA PRO A 352 9.20 -22.89 -25.67
C PRO A 352 8.63 -23.85 -26.72
N ARG A 353 9.39 -24.18 -27.72
CA ARG A 353 9.10 -25.33 -28.59
C ARG A 353 9.49 -26.55 -27.76
N PHE A 354 8.52 -27.24 -27.19
CA PHE A 354 8.67 -28.61 -26.74
C PHE A 354 8.60 -29.54 -27.94
#